data_606e21da8028928fcd13a981db24fb93
#
_entry.id   606e21da8028928fcd13a981db24fb93
#
_cell.length_a   1.000
_cell.length_b   1.000
_cell.length_c   1.000
_cell.angle_alpha   90.00
_cell.angle_beta   90.00
_cell.angle_gamma   90.00
#
_symmetry.space_group_name_H-M   'P 1'
#
loop_
_entity.id
_entity.type
_entity.pdbx_description
1 polymer ?
#
loop_
_entity_poly.entity_id
_entity_poly.type
_entity_poly.pdbx_seq_one_letter_code
_entity_poly.pdbx_strand_id
1 'polypeptide(L)'
;MHPAIHASTPIITVKDLVKSYGDFIAVKGISFEVKEGEIFGLLGPNGAGKSTTLEIIETLREKTSGKVTVNGFDLDTAPASIKKLIGVQLQTAGFYPNLNLTELIELFVGLYQNEMDATALLQKVNLEDKAKSKFKE
;
A
#
# COMPACT_ATOMS: atom_id res chain seq x y z
N MET A 1 -27.53 -1.09 27.51
CA MET A 1 -27.38 -2.07 26.41
C MET A 1 -26.24 -1.59 25.54
N HIS A 2 -25.03 -2.15 25.67
CA HIS A 2 -23.93 -1.85 24.75
C HIS A 2 -24.21 -2.56 23.42
N PRO A 3 -24.10 -1.87 22.27
CA PRO A 3 -24.21 -2.55 20.99
C PRO A 3 -23.08 -3.58 20.90
N ALA A 4 -23.43 -4.79 20.49
CA ALA A 4 -22.48 -5.84 20.22
C ALA A 4 -21.45 -5.31 19.19
N ILE A 5 -20.17 -5.36 19.55
CA ILE A 5 -19.07 -5.08 18.64
C ILE A 5 -19.14 -6.19 17.59
N HIS A 6 -19.70 -5.88 16.41
CA HIS A 6 -19.53 -6.76 15.25
C HIS A 6 -18.03 -6.94 15.06
N ALA A 7 -17.54 -8.15 15.24
CA ALA A 7 -16.16 -8.49 14.91
C ALA A 7 -16.00 -8.27 13.41
N SER A 8 -15.50 -7.08 13.02
CA SER A 8 -15.21 -6.77 11.64
C SER A 8 -14.12 -7.72 11.16
N THR A 9 -14.41 -8.43 10.08
CA THR A 9 -13.45 -9.33 9.44
C THR A 9 -12.18 -8.54 9.12
N PRO A 10 -10.99 -9.03 9.49
CA PRO A 10 -9.75 -8.30 9.18
C PRO A 10 -9.57 -8.16 7.67
N ILE A 11 -9.26 -6.95 7.22
CA ILE A 11 -8.95 -6.67 5.82
C ILE A 11 -7.53 -7.08 5.45
N ILE A 12 -6.60 -7.03 6.42
CA ILE A 12 -5.25 -7.56 6.28
C ILE A 12 -5.00 -8.54 7.42
N THR A 13 -4.51 -9.72 7.07
CA THR A 13 -4.04 -10.71 8.05
C THR A 13 -2.63 -11.13 7.71
N VAL A 14 -1.73 -11.01 8.67
CA VAL A 14 -0.36 -11.48 8.60
C VAL A 14 -0.16 -12.54 9.70
N LYS A 15 0.32 -13.74 9.31
CA LYS A 15 0.57 -14.84 10.25
C LYS A 15 1.96 -15.39 10.05
N ASP A 16 2.75 -15.38 11.13
CA ASP A 16 4.11 -15.93 11.21
C ASP A 16 5.01 -15.52 10.04
N LEU A 17 4.90 -14.25 9.63
CA LEU A 17 5.62 -13.72 8.48
C LEU A 17 7.12 -13.70 8.76
N VAL A 18 7.88 -14.40 7.92
CA VAL A 18 9.34 -14.41 7.96
C VAL A 18 9.90 -13.91 6.62
N LYS A 19 10.93 -13.09 6.69
CA LYS A 19 11.79 -12.74 5.55
C LYS A 19 13.26 -12.87 5.93
N SER A 20 13.96 -13.72 5.19
CA SER A 20 15.40 -13.93 5.32
C SER A 20 16.14 -13.54 4.03
N TYR A 21 17.38 -13.10 4.17
CA TYR A 21 18.35 -12.84 3.12
C TYR A 21 19.63 -13.58 3.48
N GLY A 22 19.78 -14.81 2.97
CA GLY A 22 20.81 -15.71 3.46
C GLY A 22 20.64 -15.94 4.97
N ASP A 23 21.70 -15.70 5.72
CA ASP A 23 21.70 -15.84 7.19
C ASP A 23 21.06 -14.68 7.96
N PHE A 24 20.77 -13.57 7.27
CA PHE A 24 20.14 -12.40 7.88
C PHE A 24 18.62 -12.51 7.87
N ILE A 25 17.99 -12.51 9.05
CA ILE A 25 16.54 -12.54 9.19
C ILE A 25 16.01 -11.12 9.40
N ALA A 26 15.42 -10.55 8.36
CA ALA A 26 14.86 -9.19 8.38
C ALA A 26 13.49 -9.11 9.08
N VAL A 27 12.65 -10.14 8.93
CA VAL A 27 11.35 -10.25 9.61
C VAL A 27 11.29 -11.61 10.29
N LYS A 28 11.01 -11.61 11.60
CA LYS A 28 11.22 -12.76 12.49
C LYS A 28 9.91 -13.39 12.99
N GLY A 29 8.98 -13.71 12.08
CA GLY A 29 7.76 -14.41 12.46
C GLY A 29 6.71 -13.49 13.11
N ILE A 30 6.42 -12.34 12.50
CA ILE A 30 5.42 -11.41 13.01
C ILE A 30 4.01 -11.81 12.60
N SER A 31 3.05 -11.55 13.49
CA SER A 31 1.63 -11.79 13.24
C SER A 31 0.80 -10.60 13.72
N PHE A 32 -0.11 -10.12 12.89
CA PHE A 32 -1.06 -9.05 13.21
C PHE A 32 -2.23 -9.06 12.24
N GLU A 33 -3.27 -8.34 12.61
CA GLU A 33 -4.46 -8.12 11.80
C GLU A 33 -4.80 -6.64 11.74
N VAL A 34 -5.30 -6.18 10.59
CA VAL A 34 -5.82 -4.83 10.38
C VAL A 34 -7.28 -4.94 9.99
N LYS A 35 -8.15 -4.22 10.65
CA LYS A 35 -9.59 -4.21 10.38
C LYS A 35 -9.94 -3.19 9.31
N GLU A 36 -11.06 -3.38 8.65
CA GLU A 36 -11.60 -2.39 7.72
C GLU A 36 -11.81 -1.04 8.41
N GLY A 37 -11.38 0.06 7.76
CA GLY A 37 -11.47 1.41 8.29
C GLY A 37 -10.48 1.77 9.39
N GLU A 38 -9.57 0.85 9.74
CA GLU A 38 -8.55 1.07 10.77
C GLU A 38 -7.34 1.83 10.21
N ILE A 39 -6.81 2.78 10.99
CA ILE A 39 -5.49 3.37 10.77
C ILE A 39 -4.50 2.57 11.60
N PHE A 40 -3.69 1.76 10.94
CA PHE A 40 -2.71 0.89 11.57
C PHE A 40 -1.29 1.43 11.40
N GLY A 41 -0.53 1.51 12.50
CA GLY A 41 0.87 1.96 12.50
C GLY A 41 1.84 0.84 12.80
N LEU A 42 2.83 0.62 11.92
CA LEU A 42 3.94 -0.31 12.15
C LEU A 42 5.14 0.47 12.70
N LEU A 43 5.40 0.36 13.99
CA LEU A 43 6.43 1.12 14.71
C LEU A 43 7.62 0.23 15.08
N GLY A 44 8.79 0.83 15.22
CA GLY A 44 10.02 0.16 15.63
C GLY A 44 11.29 0.87 15.16
N PRO A 45 12.46 0.48 15.65
CA PRO A 45 13.74 1.08 15.26
C PRO A 45 14.07 0.83 13.77
N ASN A 46 15.10 1.54 13.28
CA ASN A 46 15.62 1.27 11.93
C ASN A 46 16.20 -0.15 11.88
N GLY A 47 15.95 -0.84 10.77
CA GLY A 47 16.33 -2.25 10.61
C GLY A 47 15.37 -3.28 11.23
N ALA A 48 14.27 -2.87 11.88
CA ALA A 48 13.30 -3.78 12.49
C ALA A 48 12.40 -4.53 11.48
N GLY A 49 12.64 -4.41 10.18
CA GLY A 49 11.86 -5.09 9.14
C GLY A 49 10.54 -4.41 8.75
N LYS A 50 10.27 -3.17 9.21
CA LYS A 50 9.03 -2.45 8.90
C LYS A 50 8.78 -2.29 7.39
N SER A 51 9.74 -1.67 6.68
CA SER A 51 9.64 -1.48 5.22
C SER A 51 9.55 -2.81 4.50
N THR A 52 10.34 -3.80 4.91
CA THR A 52 10.28 -5.16 4.34
C THR A 52 8.90 -5.80 4.50
N THR A 53 8.28 -5.61 5.67
CA THR A 53 6.92 -6.11 5.94
C THR A 53 5.89 -5.44 5.05
N LEU A 54 5.95 -4.10 4.93
CA LEU A 54 5.05 -3.34 4.04
C LEU A 54 5.26 -3.75 2.58
N GLU A 55 6.50 -3.79 2.08
CA GLU A 55 6.82 -4.21 0.71
C GLU A 55 6.30 -5.63 0.39
N ILE A 56 6.28 -6.54 1.38
CA ILE A 56 5.70 -7.87 1.20
C ILE A 56 4.17 -7.76 1.06
N ILE A 57 3.49 -7.02 1.93
CA ILE A 57 2.03 -6.84 1.86
C ILE A 57 1.64 -6.16 0.54
N GLU A 58 2.46 -5.20 0.09
CA GLU A 58 2.31 -4.47 -1.17
C GLU A 58 2.64 -5.31 -2.42
N THR A 59 3.01 -6.57 -2.24
CA THR A 59 3.43 -7.49 -3.33
C THR A 59 4.67 -7.03 -4.11
N LEU A 60 5.47 -6.15 -3.52
CA LEU A 60 6.74 -5.67 -4.10
C LEU A 60 7.92 -6.57 -3.73
N ARG A 61 7.74 -7.43 -2.74
CA ARG A 61 8.78 -8.33 -2.22
C ARG A 61 8.20 -9.68 -1.83
N GLU A 62 8.92 -10.75 -2.15
CA GLU A 62 8.56 -12.10 -1.74
C GLU A 62 8.90 -12.35 -0.27
N LYS A 63 8.03 -13.03 0.46
CA LYS A 63 8.29 -13.55 1.80
C LYS A 63 9.11 -14.84 1.74
N THR A 64 9.73 -15.23 2.85
CA THR A 64 10.37 -16.54 2.99
C THR A 64 9.38 -17.58 3.48
N SER A 65 8.54 -17.22 4.48
CA SER A 65 7.48 -18.09 5.00
C SER A 65 6.40 -17.28 5.69
N GLY A 66 5.39 -17.95 6.22
CA GLY A 66 4.22 -17.34 6.82
C GLY A 66 3.09 -17.14 5.82
N LYS A 67 1.98 -16.55 6.27
CA LYS A 67 0.80 -16.30 5.44
C LYS A 67 0.40 -14.83 5.49
N VAL A 68 0.06 -14.27 4.34
CA VAL A 68 -0.46 -12.91 4.22
C VAL A 68 -1.70 -12.93 3.35
N THR A 69 -2.79 -12.32 3.84
CA THR A 69 -4.01 -12.12 3.06
C THR A 69 -4.42 -10.65 3.10
N VAL A 70 -4.91 -10.14 1.98
CA VAL A 70 -5.44 -8.78 1.84
C VAL A 70 -6.81 -8.87 1.20
N ASN A 71 -7.83 -8.37 1.88
CA ASN A 71 -9.23 -8.45 1.47
C ASN A 71 -9.65 -9.88 1.04
N GLY A 72 -9.22 -10.89 1.81
CA GLY A 72 -9.48 -12.31 1.55
C GLY A 72 -8.60 -12.95 0.47
N PHE A 73 -7.84 -12.17 -0.30
CA PHE A 73 -6.91 -12.70 -1.31
C PHE A 73 -5.59 -13.09 -0.65
N ASP A 74 -5.15 -14.30 -0.94
CA ASP A 74 -3.85 -14.79 -0.48
C ASP A 74 -2.73 -14.24 -1.36
N LEU A 75 -1.66 -13.76 -0.73
CA LEU A 75 -0.53 -13.09 -1.40
C LEU A 75 0.21 -14.02 -2.36
N ASP A 76 0.29 -15.32 -2.07
CA ASP A 76 1.02 -16.28 -2.91
C ASP A 76 0.22 -16.68 -4.16
N THR A 77 -1.11 -16.74 -4.04
CA THR A 77 -1.97 -17.27 -5.11
C THR A 77 -2.67 -16.21 -5.92
N ALA A 78 -2.88 -15.00 -5.37
CA ALA A 78 -3.63 -13.94 -6.01
C ALA A 78 -2.98 -12.53 -5.92
N PRO A 79 -1.66 -12.38 -6.15
CA PRO A 79 -0.99 -11.07 -6.01
C PRO A 79 -1.54 -10.02 -6.97
N ALA A 80 -1.96 -10.40 -8.16
CA ALA A 80 -2.56 -9.48 -9.13
C ALA A 80 -3.89 -8.89 -8.66
N SER A 81 -4.69 -9.65 -7.90
CA SER A 81 -5.93 -9.16 -7.29
C SER A 81 -5.63 -8.17 -6.18
N ILE A 82 -4.63 -8.44 -5.35
CA ILE A 82 -4.20 -7.54 -4.28
C ILE A 82 -3.72 -6.20 -4.88
N LYS A 83 -2.88 -6.22 -5.92
CA LYS A 83 -2.38 -5.01 -6.60
C LYS A 83 -3.49 -4.08 -7.10
N LYS A 84 -4.64 -4.62 -7.48
CA LYS A 84 -5.79 -3.83 -7.93
C LYS A 84 -6.57 -3.15 -6.79
N LEU A 85 -6.38 -3.62 -5.56
CA LEU A 85 -7.12 -3.15 -4.39
C LEU A 85 -6.34 -2.14 -3.55
N ILE A 86 -5.02 -2.14 -3.65
CA ILE A 86 -4.15 -1.31 -2.81
C ILE A 86 -3.66 -0.07 -3.55
N GLY A 87 -3.58 1.05 -2.84
CA GLY A 87 -2.78 2.20 -3.24
C GLY A 87 -1.52 2.27 -2.39
N VAL A 88 -0.36 2.44 -3.03
CA VAL A 88 0.94 2.47 -2.36
C VAL A 88 1.58 3.83 -2.58
N GLN A 89 2.03 4.45 -1.47
CA GLN A 89 2.91 5.61 -1.54
C GLN A 89 4.30 5.19 -1.06
N LEU A 90 5.26 5.18 -1.98
CA LEU A 90 6.65 4.87 -1.66
C LEU A 90 7.30 5.99 -0.85
N GLN A 91 8.26 5.64 -0.02
CA GLN A 91 9.03 6.60 0.79
C GLN A 91 9.79 7.61 -0.09
N THR A 92 10.24 7.18 -1.27
CA THR A 92 10.84 8.04 -2.29
C THR A 92 9.99 7.93 -3.54
N ALA A 93 9.22 8.97 -3.83
CA ALA A 93 8.44 9.06 -5.05
C ALA A 93 9.26 9.81 -6.10
N GLY A 94 9.64 9.14 -7.18
CA GLY A 94 10.13 9.78 -8.39
C GLY A 94 8.93 10.20 -9.24
N PHE A 95 8.79 11.50 -9.51
CA PHE A 95 7.79 11.98 -10.46
C PHE A 95 8.42 12.14 -11.84
N TYR A 96 7.62 12.03 -12.88
CA TYR A 96 8.05 12.26 -14.25
C TYR A 96 8.27 13.77 -14.47
N PRO A 97 9.53 14.26 -14.61
CA PRO A 97 9.82 15.71 -14.57
C PRO A 97 9.23 16.49 -15.75
N ASN A 98 8.86 15.81 -16.83
CA ASN A 98 8.29 16.43 -18.02
C ASN A 98 6.76 16.52 -18.03
N LEU A 99 6.08 15.81 -17.12
CA LEU A 99 4.63 15.86 -17.00
C LEU A 99 4.19 16.96 -16.04
N ASN A 100 3.09 17.63 -16.36
CA ASN A 100 2.38 18.48 -15.42
C ASN A 100 1.46 17.64 -14.51
N LEU A 101 0.86 18.25 -13.48
CA LEU A 101 0.04 17.51 -12.51
C LEU A 101 -1.16 16.82 -13.15
N THR A 102 -1.82 17.48 -14.12
CA THR A 102 -2.96 16.85 -14.82
C THR A 102 -2.51 15.63 -15.60
N GLU A 103 -1.46 15.75 -16.42
CA GLU A 103 -0.91 14.66 -17.23
C GLU A 103 -0.44 13.49 -16.34
N LEU A 104 0.14 13.80 -15.17
CA LEU A 104 0.57 12.78 -14.21
C LEU A 104 -0.62 12.01 -13.65
N ILE A 105 -1.69 12.70 -13.25
CA ILE A 105 -2.91 12.05 -12.76
C ILE A 105 -3.56 11.21 -13.86
N GLU A 106 -3.69 11.74 -15.08
CA GLU A 106 -4.25 11.02 -16.22
C GLU A 106 -3.47 9.76 -16.56
N LEU A 107 -2.12 9.81 -16.45
CA LEU A 107 -1.27 8.63 -16.60
C LEU A 107 -1.63 7.54 -15.58
N PHE A 108 -1.75 7.90 -14.30
CA PHE A 108 -2.11 6.94 -13.26
C PHE A 108 -3.56 6.44 -13.40
N VAL A 109 -4.50 7.32 -13.73
CA VAL A 109 -5.89 6.95 -14.04
C VAL A 109 -5.93 5.90 -15.14
N GLY A 110 -5.16 6.09 -16.21
CA GLY A 110 -5.03 5.12 -17.29
C GLY A 110 -4.41 3.79 -16.86
N LEU A 111 -3.32 3.83 -16.07
CA LEU A 111 -2.64 2.64 -15.55
C LEU A 111 -3.55 1.79 -14.63
N TYR A 112 -4.34 2.45 -13.79
CA TYR A 112 -5.27 1.77 -12.88
C TYR A 112 -6.64 1.48 -13.52
N GLN A 113 -6.86 1.82 -14.79
CA GLN A 113 -8.13 1.67 -15.49
C GLN A 113 -9.31 2.27 -14.70
N ASN A 114 -9.10 3.45 -14.14
CA ASN A 114 -10.07 4.19 -13.35
C ASN A 114 -10.73 5.27 -14.22
N GLU A 115 -11.94 5.70 -13.85
CA GLU A 115 -12.69 6.77 -14.56
C GLU A 115 -12.62 8.11 -13.80
N MET A 116 -11.59 8.32 -12.98
CA MET A 116 -11.46 9.52 -12.18
C MET A 116 -11.08 10.72 -13.04
N ASP A 117 -11.80 11.84 -12.87
CA ASP A 117 -11.43 13.13 -13.48
C ASP A 117 -10.26 13.78 -12.72
N ALA A 118 -9.17 14.07 -13.44
CA ALA A 118 -7.99 14.71 -12.90
C ALA A 118 -8.28 16.09 -12.27
N THR A 119 -9.17 16.86 -12.90
CA THR A 119 -9.56 18.19 -12.39
C THR A 119 -10.28 18.08 -11.07
N ALA A 120 -11.24 17.16 -10.95
CA ALA A 120 -11.97 16.92 -9.71
C ALA A 120 -11.05 16.44 -8.57
N LEU A 121 -10.01 15.64 -8.90
CA LEU A 121 -9.03 15.22 -7.90
C LEU A 121 -8.17 16.40 -7.43
N LEU A 122 -7.69 17.23 -8.34
CA LEU A 122 -6.89 18.44 -8.00
C LEU A 122 -7.68 19.40 -7.10
N GLN A 123 -8.97 19.59 -7.36
CA GLN A 123 -9.85 20.41 -6.52
C GLN A 123 -9.99 19.85 -5.10
N LYS A 124 -10.13 18.52 -4.94
CA LYS A 124 -10.19 17.87 -3.62
C LYS A 124 -8.98 18.12 -2.74
N VAL A 125 -7.81 18.34 -3.34
CA VAL A 125 -6.56 18.57 -2.63
C VAL A 125 -6.08 20.03 -2.72
N ASN A 126 -6.90 20.95 -3.24
CA ASN A 126 -6.62 22.37 -3.42
C ASN A 126 -5.34 22.64 -4.25
N LEU A 127 -5.19 21.91 -5.34
CA LEU A 127 -4.06 22.03 -6.28
C LEU A 127 -4.49 22.41 -7.71
N GLU A 128 -5.72 22.86 -7.92
CA GLU A 128 -6.24 23.25 -9.24
C GLU A 128 -5.40 24.34 -9.90
N ASP A 129 -4.90 25.32 -9.12
CA ASP A 129 -4.03 26.38 -9.59
C ASP A 129 -2.66 25.87 -10.09
N LYS A 130 -2.30 24.65 -9.72
CA LYS A 130 -1.04 23.98 -10.09
C LYS A 130 -1.20 22.94 -11.19
N ALA A 131 -2.41 22.78 -11.73
CA ALA A 131 -2.72 21.73 -12.72
C ALA A 131 -1.71 21.66 -13.88
N LYS A 132 -1.29 22.82 -14.39
CA LYS A 132 -0.30 22.92 -15.49
C LYS A 132 1.16 23.04 -15.01
N SER A 133 1.41 23.01 -13.71
CA SER A 133 2.76 23.10 -13.17
C SER A 133 3.49 21.76 -13.36
N LYS A 134 4.72 21.84 -13.87
CA LYS A 134 5.62 20.68 -13.91
C LYS A 134 6.25 20.47 -12.55
N PHE A 135 6.50 19.20 -12.22
CA PHE A 135 7.27 18.86 -11.04
C PHE A 135 8.70 19.35 -11.21
N LYS A 136 9.20 20.13 -10.26
CA LYS A 136 10.60 20.53 -10.15
C LYS A 136 11.16 19.90 -8.89
N GLU A 137 12.30 19.22 -9.00
CA GLU A 137 13.07 18.73 -7.87
C GLU A 137 13.49 19.88 -6.94
#